data_941fb2380031d8ac884ee36f72e9170d
#
_entry.id   941fb2380031d8ac884ee36f72e9170d
#
_cell.length_a   1.000
_cell.length_b   1.000
_cell.length_c   1.000
_cell.angle_alpha   90.00
_cell.angle_beta   90.00
_cell.angle_gamma   90.00
#
_symmetry.space_group_name_H-M   'P 1'
#
loop_
_entity.id
_entity.type
_entity.pdbx_description
1 polymer ?
#
loop_
_entity_poly.entity_id
_entity_poly.type
_entity_poly.pdbx_seq_one_letter_code
_entity_poly.pdbx_strand_id
1 'polypeptide(L)'
;LEDRGGSDSVTGADMTHEAKVSALTKLSSKPAALIIGDAEDADTPYEATIESTHTLATVTITKKEKDALIAAINAADSHSISISNPHAGVALASANPTVSDFTSWGVTPDLALKPEVAAPGGTITSAVLGGEYRAMSGTSMATPQVAGIAALVRQRINEDPAFADLSASEKTSIVTNFLMGTAHPLLDVDQNNGTYYSPRRVGAGQVDALAATTSFVYPAVVGAVNPSRPKVDLGDGTQGWTFQVS
;
A
#
# COMPACT_ATOMS: atom_id res chain seq x y z
N LEU A 1 14.23 -2.81 25.01
CA LEU A 1 13.63 -1.57 24.53
C LEU A 1 14.71 -0.49 24.41
N GLU A 2 14.81 0.14 23.27
CA GLU A 2 15.77 1.20 22.98
C GLU A 2 15.04 2.44 22.47
N ASP A 3 15.61 3.62 22.72
CA ASP A 3 15.11 4.87 22.16
C ASP A 3 15.67 5.14 20.76
N ARG A 4 14.86 5.77 19.92
CA ARG A 4 15.34 6.45 18.72
C ARG A 4 16.24 7.61 19.16
N GLY A 5 17.48 7.64 18.69
CA GLY A 5 18.47 8.59 19.15
C GLY A 5 19.31 8.03 20.29
N GLY A 6 19.94 8.88 21.01
CA GLY A 6 20.93 8.58 22.05
C GLY A 6 22.36 8.68 21.53
N SER A 7 23.28 8.95 22.44
CA SER A 7 24.70 9.12 22.13
C SER A 7 25.53 8.04 22.79
N ASP A 8 26.64 7.69 22.16
CA ASP A 8 27.67 6.84 22.76
C ASP A 8 28.25 7.53 23.99
N SER A 9 28.23 6.83 25.13
CA SER A 9 28.66 7.40 26.41
C SER A 9 30.15 7.71 26.48
N VAL A 10 30.95 7.19 25.56
CA VAL A 10 32.41 7.39 25.51
C VAL A 10 32.79 8.49 24.52
N THR A 11 32.14 8.50 23.36
CA THR A 11 32.49 9.43 22.26
C THR A 11 31.56 10.62 22.18
N GLY A 12 30.36 10.59 22.81
CA GLY A 12 29.32 11.61 22.68
C GLY A 12 28.67 11.68 21.31
N ALA A 13 29.03 10.78 20.41
CA ALA A 13 28.44 10.72 19.06
C ALA A 13 27.06 10.09 19.07
N ASP A 14 26.17 10.57 18.20
CA ASP A 14 24.85 9.98 18.03
C ASP A 14 24.95 8.53 17.56
N MET A 15 24.28 7.62 18.25
CA MET A 15 24.25 6.21 17.89
C MET A 15 23.20 5.97 16.81
N THR A 16 23.65 5.46 15.68
CA THR A 16 22.76 4.95 14.63
C THR A 16 22.10 3.65 15.10
N HIS A 17 20.98 3.28 14.46
CA HIS A 17 20.30 1.99 14.73
C HIS A 17 21.24 0.81 14.48
N GLU A 18 22.04 0.86 13.42
CA GLU A 18 23.06 -0.11 13.09
C GLU A 18 24.09 -0.26 14.21
N ALA A 19 24.57 0.84 14.79
CA ALA A 19 25.50 0.81 15.91
C ALA A 19 24.88 0.15 17.15
N LYS A 20 23.63 0.43 17.46
CA LYS A 20 22.89 -0.19 18.57
C LYS A 20 22.70 -1.68 18.38
N VAL A 21 22.24 -2.11 17.20
CA VAL A 21 22.07 -3.53 16.86
C VAL A 21 23.43 -4.25 16.92
N SER A 22 24.47 -3.66 16.36
CA SER A 22 25.82 -4.21 16.40
C SER A 22 26.36 -4.36 17.84
N ALA A 23 26.09 -3.39 18.70
CA ALA A 23 26.47 -3.47 20.12
C ALA A 23 25.74 -4.61 20.83
N LEU A 24 24.44 -4.75 20.62
CA LEU A 24 23.61 -5.80 21.23
C LEU A 24 24.00 -7.21 20.77
N THR A 25 24.39 -7.37 19.50
CA THR A 25 24.82 -8.67 18.97
C THR A 25 26.18 -9.14 19.52
N LYS A 26 26.97 -8.24 20.08
CA LYS A 26 28.26 -8.53 20.70
C LYS A 26 28.15 -8.91 22.19
N LEU A 27 26.99 -8.78 22.80
CA LEU A 27 26.79 -9.17 24.18
C LEU A 27 26.94 -10.68 24.39
N SER A 28 27.47 -11.08 25.53
CA SER A 28 27.59 -12.49 25.92
C SER A 28 26.23 -13.17 26.07
N SER A 29 25.20 -12.43 26.53
CA SER A 29 23.81 -12.83 26.53
C SER A 29 23.07 -12.00 25.48
N LYS A 30 22.80 -12.60 24.33
CA LYS A 30 22.14 -11.92 23.22
C LYS A 30 20.65 -11.78 23.48
N PRO A 31 20.06 -10.61 23.23
CA PRO A 31 18.60 -10.47 23.27
C PRO A 31 17.94 -11.30 22.16
N ALA A 32 16.71 -11.77 22.40
CA ALA A 32 15.93 -12.49 21.38
C ALA A 32 15.36 -11.54 20.30
N ALA A 33 15.09 -10.30 20.67
CA ALA A 33 14.57 -9.27 19.78
C ALA A 33 14.93 -7.87 20.30
N LEU A 34 14.82 -6.89 19.43
CA LEU A 34 15.01 -5.47 19.72
C LEU A 34 13.71 -4.72 19.40
N ILE A 35 13.24 -3.94 20.37
CA ILE A 35 12.13 -3.00 20.15
C ILE A 35 12.69 -1.60 20.26
N ILE A 36 12.53 -0.80 19.20
CA ILE A 36 12.99 0.58 19.17
C ILE A 36 11.78 1.51 19.23
N GLY A 37 11.68 2.29 20.31
CA GLY A 37 10.61 3.26 20.48
C GLY A 37 10.97 4.62 19.93
N ASP A 38 10.02 5.28 19.29
CA ASP A 38 10.21 6.66 18.83
C ASP A 38 10.33 7.63 20.03
N ALA A 39 11.12 8.69 19.85
CA ALA A 39 11.25 9.77 20.80
C ALA A 39 10.25 10.93 20.52
N GLU A 40 9.75 10.99 19.31
CA GLU A 40 8.83 12.03 18.84
C GLU A 40 7.38 11.52 18.85
N ASP A 41 6.44 12.43 19.10
CA ASP A 41 5.01 12.13 19.02
C ASP A 41 4.58 12.09 17.54
N ALA A 42 4.73 10.90 16.95
CA ALA A 42 4.24 10.59 15.61
C ALA A 42 3.17 9.49 15.71
N ASP A 43 2.15 9.57 14.86
CA ASP A 43 1.05 8.57 14.82
C ASP A 43 1.49 7.25 14.18
N THR A 44 2.63 7.22 13.52
CA THR A 44 3.20 6.05 12.87
C THR A 44 4.63 5.80 13.35
N PRO A 45 5.03 4.53 13.55
CA PRO A 45 6.42 4.21 13.85
C PRO A 45 7.33 4.69 12.71
N TYR A 46 8.50 5.22 13.06
CA TYR A 46 9.47 5.58 12.05
C TYR A 46 10.11 4.33 11.40
N GLU A 47 10.61 4.47 10.20
CA GLU A 47 11.34 3.41 9.52
C GLU A 47 12.80 3.39 9.99
N ALA A 48 13.19 2.34 10.72
CA ALA A 48 14.59 2.12 11.06
C ALA A 48 15.31 1.47 9.88
N THR A 49 16.30 2.14 9.32
CA THR A 49 17.21 1.51 8.35
C THR A 49 18.22 0.67 9.12
N ILE A 50 18.09 -0.66 9.00
CA ILE A 50 19.04 -1.63 9.56
C ILE A 50 19.60 -2.42 8.39
N GLU A 51 20.91 -2.44 8.24
CA GLU A 51 21.55 -3.22 7.19
C GLU A 51 21.37 -4.72 7.44
N SER A 52 21.21 -5.49 6.37
CA SER A 52 20.76 -6.89 6.35
C SER A 52 21.70 -7.93 6.98
N THR A 53 22.81 -7.51 7.58
CA THR A 53 23.80 -8.42 8.18
C THR A 53 23.43 -8.94 9.57
N HIS A 54 22.35 -8.44 10.16
CA HIS A 54 21.95 -8.78 11.53
C HIS A 54 20.77 -9.73 11.58
N THR A 55 20.90 -10.76 12.41
CA THR A 55 19.86 -11.79 12.65
C THR A 55 18.91 -11.44 13.80
N LEU A 56 19.10 -10.28 14.43
CA LEU A 56 18.27 -9.87 15.55
C LEU A 56 16.93 -9.32 15.03
N ALA A 57 15.83 -9.97 15.41
CA ALA A 57 14.50 -9.48 15.08
C ALA A 57 14.30 -8.08 15.67
N THR A 58 14.00 -7.11 14.84
CA THR A 58 13.86 -5.70 15.25
C THR A 58 12.50 -5.17 14.82
N VAL A 59 11.82 -4.49 15.73
CA VAL A 59 10.56 -3.78 15.46
C VAL A 59 10.64 -2.35 15.95
N THR A 60 9.99 -1.43 15.26
CA THR A 60 9.83 -0.04 15.68
C THR A 60 8.41 0.18 16.18
N ILE A 61 8.26 1.00 17.20
CA ILE A 61 6.98 1.38 17.80
C ILE A 61 6.93 2.89 17.99
N THR A 62 5.72 3.44 18.01
CA THR A 62 5.50 4.86 18.30
C THR A 62 5.89 5.21 19.74
N LYS A 63 6.10 6.50 20.01
CA LYS A 63 6.35 6.99 21.37
C LYS A 63 5.23 6.58 22.34
N LYS A 64 3.98 6.70 21.93
CA LYS A 64 2.82 6.33 22.72
C LYS A 64 2.83 4.84 23.09
N GLU A 65 3.14 3.97 22.14
CA GLU A 65 3.25 2.53 22.39
C GLU A 65 4.45 2.20 23.29
N LYS A 66 5.58 2.90 23.11
CA LYS A 66 6.75 2.77 23.99
C LYS A 66 6.41 3.14 25.43
N ASP A 67 5.78 4.30 25.63
CA ASP A 67 5.42 4.77 26.97
C ASP A 67 4.44 3.81 27.66
N ALA A 68 3.46 3.27 26.91
CA ALA A 68 2.55 2.25 27.40
C ALA A 68 3.27 0.93 27.75
N LEU A 69 4.21 0.50 26.93
CA LEU A 69 5.01 -0.70 27.17
C LEU A 69 5.89 -0.54 28.42
N ILE A 70 6.55 0.60 28.59
CA ILE A 70 7.36 0.91 29.78
C ILE A 70 6.47 0.89 31.04
N ALA A 71 5.30 1.50 30.98
CA ALA A 71 4.35 1.50 32.10
C ALA A 71 3.91 0.07 32.46
N ALA A 72 3.61 -0.78 31.48
CA ALA A 72 3.26 -2.18 31.67
C ALA A 72 4.42 -2.99 32.30
N ILE A 73 5.65 -2.78 31.82
CA ILE A 73 6.85 -3.43 32.37
C ILE A 73 7.05 -3.04 33.83
N ASN A 74 6.90 -1.77 34.18
CA ASN A 74 7.10 -1.28 35.55
C ASN A 74 5.99 -1.74 36.54
N ALA A 75 4.83 -2.13 35.99
CA ALA A 75 3.68 -2.55 36.80
C ALA A 75 3.62 -4.07 37.09
N ALA A 76 4.48 -4.88 36.49
CA ALA A 76 4.42 -6.33 36.54
C ALA A 76 5.70 -6.95 37.15
N ASP A 77 5.54 -8.02 37.93
CA ASP A 77 6.65 -8.77 38.53
C ASP A 77 7.32 -9.75 37.56
N SER A 78 6.66 -10.07 36.45
CA SER A 78 7.19 -10.90 35.37
C SER A 78 6.68 -10.43 34.04
N HIS A 79 7.52 -10.50 33.00
CA HIS A 79 7.23 -9.95 31.68
C HIS A 79 7.38 -11.00 30.59
N SER A 80 6.39 -11.11 29.71
CA SER A 80 6.51 -11.79 28.44
C SER A 80 5.93 -10.90 27.34
N ILE A 81 6.66 -10.75 26.24
CA ILE A 81 6.20 -10.03 25.05
C ILE A 81 6.10 -11.06 23.94
N SER A 82 4.93 -11.15 23.33
CA SER A 82 4.73 -11.91 22.11
C SER A 82 4.78 -10.96 20.91
N ILE A 83 5.76 -11.15 20.05
CA ILE A 83 5.82 -10.49 18.76
C ILE A 83 5.18 -11.45 17.76
N SER A 84 3.93 -11.18 17.39
CA SER A 84 3.25 -11.92 16.32
C SER A 84 3.95 -11.60 14.98
N ASN A 85 3.90 -12.57 14.08
CA ASN A 85 4.58 -12.57 12.78
C ASN A 85 4.76 -11.15 12.20
N PRO A 86 6.00 -10.69 11.96
CA PRO A 86 6.27 -9.36 11.43
C PRO A 86 5.65 -9.09 10.05
N HIS A 87 5.17 -10.12 9.35
CA HIS A 87 4.42 -9.98 8.11
C HIS A 87 2.92 -9.72 8.31
N ALA A 88 2.43 -9.72 9.53
CA ALA A 88 1.06 -9.33 9.87
C ALA A 88 0.89 -7.83 10.14
N GLY A 89 1.92 -7.03 9.97
CA GLY A 89 1.82 -5.59 9.92
C GLY A 89 1.09 -5.17 8.65
N VAL A 90 -0.24 -5.18 8.71
CA VAL A 90 -1.04 -4.41 7.77
C VAL A 90 -0.70 -2.95 8.08
N ALA A 91 0.08 -2.33 7.21
CA ALA A 91 0.09 -0.88 7.18
C ALA A 91 -1.36 -0.46 6.95
N LEU A 92 -2.01 0.06 7.98
CA LEU A 92 -3.34 0.63 7.82
C LEU A 92 -3.17 1.73 6.76
N ALA A 93 -3.81 1.53 5.62
CA ALA A 93 -3.86 2.57 4.61
C ALA A 93 -4.33 3.86 5.31
N SER A 94 -3.66 4.96 5.05
CA SER A 94 -4.12 6.26 5.55
C SER A 94 -5.61 6.40 5.23
N ALA A 95 -6.39 6.87 6.18
CA ALA A 95 -7.82 7.15 5.95
C ALA A 95 -8.01 8.11 4.76
N ASN A 96 -7.00 8.91 4.44
CA ASN A 96 -6.96 9.83 3.30
C ASN A 96 -5.62 9.65 2.56
N PRO A 97 -5.48 8.65 1.69
CA PRO A 97 -4.27 8.45 0.91
C PRO A 97 -4.02 9.63 -0.03
N THR A 98 -2.78 10.10 -0.06
CA THR A 98 -2.33 11.15 -0.97
C THR A 98 -1.75 10.56 -2.24
N VAL A 99 -1.84 11.31 -3.34
CA VAL A 99 -1.22 10.92 -4.60
C VAL A 99 0.24 11.41 -4.62
N SER A 100 1.17 10.48 -4.79
CA SER A 100 2.61 10.81 -4.85
C SER A 100 2.94 11.76 -6.00
N ASP A 101 3.88 12.67 -5.79
CA ASP A 101 4.28 13.70 -6.76
C ASP A 101 4.88 13.09 -8.03
N PHE A 102 5.49 11.92 -7.95
CA PHE A 102 6.07 11.22 -9.08
C PHE A 102 5.05 10.52 -9.98
N THR A 103 3.73 10.54 -9.65
CA THR A 103 2.71 9.91 -10.49
C THR A 103 2.65 10.57 -11.87
N SER A 104 2.52 9.75 -12.91
CA SER A 104 2.37 10.28 -14.27
C SER A 104 0.96 10.81 -14.50
N TRP A 105 0.85 11.82 -15.34
CA TRP A 105 -0.43 12.37 -15.77
C TRP A 105 -0.85 11.80 -17.15
N GLY A 106 -2.09 11.35 -17.27
CA GLY A 106 -2.74 11.19 -18.57
C GLY A 106 -3.10 12.57 -19.15
N VAL A 107 -3.43 12.64 -20.36
CA VAL A 107 -3.84 11.60 -21.30
C VAL A 107 -2.64 11.04 -22.08
N THR A 108 -2.88 9.97 -22.85
CA THR A 108 -1.91 9.47 -23.84
C THR A 108 -1.79 10.41 -25.05
N PRO A 109 -0.76 10.28 -25.90
CA PRO A 109 -0.61 11.13 -27.10
C PRO A 109 -1.80 11.08 -28.06
N ASP A 110 -2.54 9.98 -28.10
CA ASP A 110 -3.78 9.79 -28.85
C ASP A 110 -5.03 10.23 -28.08
N LEU A 111 -4.84 11.00 -27.00
CA LEU A 111 -5.87 11.57 -26.14
C LEU A 111 -6.73 10.54 -25.38
N ALA A 112 -6.33 9.28 -25.32
CA ALA A 112 -7.02 8.31 -24.48
C ALA A 112 -6.82 8.62 -22.99
N LEU A 113 -7.90 8.57 -22.22
CA LEU A 113 -7.83 8.79 -20.77
C LEU A 113 -7.05 7.65 -20.10
N LYS A 114 -6.00 8.02 -19.37
CA LYS A 114 -5.15 7.17 -18.55
C LYS A 114 -4.83 7.92 -17.23
N PRO A 115 -4.49 7.18 -16.15
CA PRO A 115 -4.52 5.72 -15.94
C PRO A 115 -5.94 5.16 -15.81
N GLU A 116 -6.10 3.84 -15.69
CA GLU A 116 -7.38 3.19 -15.34
C GLU A 116 -7.67 3.27 -13.84
N VAL A 117 -6.66 2.97 -13.03
CA VAL A 117 -6.74 2.95 -11.56
C VAL A 117 -5.42 3.42 -10.96
N ALA A 118 -5.43 3.73 -9.69
CA ALA A 118 -4.25 3.98 -8.87
C ALA A 118 -4.05 2.85 -7.85
N ALA A 119 -2.81 2.67 -7.39
CA ALA A 119 -2.46 1.77 -6.29
C ALA A 119 -1.31 2.36 -5.46
N PRO A 120 -1.10 1.91 -4.22
CA PRO A 120 0.01 2.38 -3.40
C PRO A 120 1.36 2.20 -4.11
N GLY A 121 2.14 3.27 -4.15
CA GLY A 121 3.46 3.28 -4.84
C GLY A 121 4.54 4.00 -4.04
N GLY A 122 4.20 4.64 -2.92
CA GLY A 122 5.14 5.30 -2.03
C GLY A 122 5.60 4.40 -0.91
N THR A 123 6.91 4.30 -0.70
CA THR A 123 7.56 3.56 0.40
C THR A 123 7.06 2.11 0.53
N ILE A 124 7.03 1.38 -0.58
CA ILE A 124 6.57 0.00 -0.63
C ILE A 124 7.71 -0.95 -0.29
N THR A 125 7.59 -1.64 0.83
CA THR A 125 8.55 -2.67 1.23
C THR A 125 8.23 -3.99 0.54
N SER A 126 9.20 -4.52 -0.20
CA SER A 126 9.06 -5.79 -0.92
C SER A 126 10.39 -6.52 -1.02
N ALA A 127 10.32 -7.81 -1.40
CA ALA A 127 11.48 -8.64 -1.63
C ALA A 127 12.29 -8.12 -2.84
N VAL A 128 13.61 -8.15 -2.71
CA VAL A 128 14.56 -7.85 -3.78
C VAL A 128 15.50 -9.02 -4.02
N LEU A 129 16.34 -8.91 -5.06
CA LEU A 129 17.36 -9.94 -5.34
C LEU A 129 18.28 -10.15 -4.13
N GLY A 130 18.65 -11.39 -3.90
CA GLY A 130 19.52 -11.76 -2.78
C GLY A 130 18.77 -12.19 -1.50
N GLY A 131 17.45 -12.25 -1.52
CA GLY A 131 16.64 -12.64 -0.35
C GLY A 131 16.45 -11.53 0.66
N GLU A 132 16.73 -10.31 0.27
CA GLU A 132 16.57 -9.10 1.07
C GLU A 132 15.17 -8.46 0.87
N TYR A 133 14.83 -7.52 1.75
CA TYR A 133 13.66 -6.65 1.63
C TYR A 133 14.11 -5.20 1.60
N ARG A 134 13.49 -4.40 0.74
CA ARG A 134 13.75 -2.95 0.65
C ARG A 134 12.46 -2.17 0.45
N ALA A 135 12.44 -0.97 1.03
CA ALA A 135 11.43 0.02 0.73
C ALA A 135 11.82 0.79 -0.54
N MET A 136 10.90 0.86 -1.50
CA MET A 136 11.08 1.59 -2.75
C MET A 136 9.82 2.37 -3.09
N SER A 137 9.99 3.49 -3.80
CA SER A 137 8.87 4.32 -4.26
C SER A 137 8.87 4.42 -5.78
N GLY A 138 7.68 4.37 -6.36
CA GLY A 138 7.49 4.52 -7.80
C GLY A 138 6.19 3.91 -8.29
N THR A 139 5.74 4.30 -9.45
CA THR A 139 4.63 3.63 -10.16
C THR A 139 4.98 2.17 -10.49
N SER A 140 6.28 1.85 -10.55
CA SER A 140 6.79 0.47 -10.67
C SER A 140 6.45 -0.40 -9.46
N MET A 141 6.18 0.17 -8.27
CA MET A 141 5.74 -0.55 -7.08
C MET A 141 4.20 -0.65 -7.01
N ALA A 142 3.49 0.29 -7.62
CA ALA A 142 2.03 0.24 -7.75
C ALA A 142 1.58 -0.82 -8.77
N THR A 143 2.26 -0.92 -9.90
CA THR A 143 1.90 -1.81 -11.02
C THR A 143 1.78 -3.28 -10.61
N PRO A 144 2.73 -3.92 -9.91
CA PRO A 144 2.64 -5.32 -9.53
C PRO A 144 1.50 -5.60 -8.55
N GLN A 145 1.11 -4.64 -7.72
CA GLN A 145 -0.06 -4.79 -6.85
C GLN A 145 -1.35 -4.91 -7.69
N VAL A 146 -1.53 -4.03 -8.67
CA VAL A 146 -2.67 -4.11 -9.60
C VAL A 146 -2.64 -5.42 -10.39
N ALA A 147 -1.45 -5.86 -10.84
CA ALA A 147 -1.30 -7.14 -11.53
C ALA A 147 -1.71 -8.34 -10.66
N GLY A 148 -1.33 -8.32 -9.37
CA GLY A 148 -1.74 -9.34 -8.40
C GLY A 148 -3.26 -9.38 -8.20
N ILE A 149 -3.88 -8.21 -8.01
CA ILE A 149 -5.33 -8.10 -7.87
C ILE A 149 -6.04 -8.57 -9.15
N ALA A 150 -5.54 -8.17 -10.32
CA ALA A 150 -6.07 -8.62 -11.61
C ALA A 150 -6.01 -10.14 -11.77
N ALA A 151 -4.95 -10.79 -11.28
CA ALA A 151 -4.83 -12.24 -11.28
C ALA A 151 -5.90 -12.92 -10.40
N LEU A 152 -6.17 -12.39 -9.21
CA LEU A 152 -7.23 -12.88 -8.33
C LEU A 152 -8.63 -12.70 -8.94
N VAL A 153 -8.91 -11.52 -9.51
CA VAL A 153 -10.17 -11.29 -10.24
C VAL A 153 -10.30 -12.25 -11.43
N ARG A 154 -9.21 -12.46 -12.16
CA ARG A 154 -9.19 -13.40 -13.29
C ARG A 154 -9.43 -14.84 -12.86
N GLN A 155 -8.85 -15.26 -11.73
CA GLN A 155 -9.10 -16.58 -11.15
C GLN A 155 -10.59 -16.74 -10.87
N ARG A 156 -11.20 -15.81 -10.16
CA ARG A 156 -12.64 -15.82 -9.88
C ARG A 156 -13.49 -15.94 -11.16
N ILE A 157 -13.21 -15.10 -12.17
CA ILE A 157 -13.94 -15.14 -13.45
C ILE A 157 -13.79 -16.50 -14.15
N ASN A 158 -12.66 -17.17 -14.01
CA ASN A 158 -12.45 -18.49 -14.60
C ASN A 158 -13.19 -19.61 -13.85
N GLU A 159 -13.41 -19.43 -12.55
CA GLU A 159 -14.09 -20.41 -11.68
C GLU A 159 -15.61 -20.21 -11.66
N ASP A 160 -16.11 -19.03 -12.00
CA ASP A 160 -17.53 -18.70 -11.98
C ASP A 160 -18.23 -19.18 -13.28
N PRO A 161 -19.23 -20.07 -13.17
CA PRO A 161 -19.98 -20.58 -14.32
C PRO A 161 -20.66 -19.47 -15.16
N ALA A 162 -20.99 -18.32 -14.58
CA ALA A 162 -21.59 -17.19 -15.30
C ALA A 162 -20.68 -16.65 -16.43
N PHE A 163 -19.39 -16.88 -16.34
CA PHE A 163 -18.39 -16.43 -17.33
C PHE A 163 -17.80 -17.57 -18.16
N ALA A 164 -18.37 -18.80 -18.07
CA ALA A 164 -17.78 -19.98 -18.69
C ALA A 164 -17.64 -19.86 -20.22
N ASP A 165 -18.65 -19.31 -20.88
CA ASP A 165 -18.73 -19.22 -22.35
C ASP A 165 -17.96 -18.02 -22.93
N LEU A 166 -17.38 -17.17 -22.07
CA LEU A 166 -16.66 -16.01 -22.53
C LEU A 166 -15.26 -16.35 -23.03
N SER A 167 -14.88 -15.68 -24.11
CA SER A 167 -13.51 -15.74 -24.65
C SER A 167 -12.49 -15.15 -23.67
N ALA A 168 -11.21 -15.47 -23.86
CA ALA A 168 -10.13 -14.93 -23.04
C ALA A 168 -10.05 -13.38 -23.10
N SER A 169 -10.41 -12.80 -24.23
CA SER A 169 -10.44 -11.34 -24.42
C SER A 169 -11.57 -10.70 -23.62
N GLU A 170 -12.77 -11.25 -23.68
CA GLU A 170 -13.92 -10.78 -22.90
C GLU A 170 -13.66 -10.87 -21.40
N LYS A 171 -13.13 -12.00 -20.93
CA LYS A 171 -12.72 -12.16 -19.53
C LYS A 171 -11.69 -11.11 -19.10
N THR A 172 -10.76 -10.73 -19.98
CA THR A 172 -9.79 -9.67 -19.69
C THR A 172 -10.46 -8.30 -19.60
N SER A 173 -11.44 -8.04 -20.45
CA SER A 173 -12.25 -6.83 -20.39
C SER A 173 -13.01 -6.71 -19.06
N ILE A 174 -13.63 -7.80 -18.62
CA ILE A 174 -14.37 -7.85 -17.36
C ILE A 174 -13.43 -7.64 -16.16
N VAL A 175 -12.19 -8.18 -16.17
CA VAL A 175 -11.20 -7.87 -15.13
C VAL A 175 -11.00 -6.35 -15.00
N THR A 176 -10.80 -5.66 -16.12
CA THR A 176 -10.64 -4.21 -16.11
C THR A 176 -11.88 -3.49 -15.57
N ASN A 177 -13.06 -3.97 -15.96
CA ASN A 177 -14.33 -3.39 -15.50
C ASN A 177 -14.52 -3.56 -13.99
N PHE A 178 -14.17 -4.71 -13.42
CA PHE A 178 -14.17 -4.89 -11.96
C PHE A 178 -13.17 -3.98 -11.27
N LEU A 179 -11.93 -3.91 -11.74
CA LEU A 179 -10.90 -3.05 -11.14
C LEU A 179 -11.31 -1.57 -11.14
N MET A 180 -11.90 -1.09 -12.23
CA MET A 180 -12.32 0.30 -12.35
C MET A 180 -13.64 0.56 -11.59
N GLY A 181 -14.61 -0.36 -11.69
CA GLY A 181 -15.93 -0.18 -11.12
C GLY A 181 -15.97 -0.27 -9.59
N THR A 182 -14.98 -0.90 -8.98
CA THR A 182 -14.85 -1.05 -7.53
C THR A 182 -13.77 -0.16 -6.91
N ALA A 183 -13.07 0.63 -7.72
CA ALA A 183 -12.04 1.54 -7.24
C ALA A 183 -12.66 2.67 -6.39
N HIS A 184 -11.91 3.12 -5.38
CA HIS A 184 -12.32 4.22 -4.53
C HIS A 184 -11.78 5.55 -5.05
N PRO A 185 -12.65 6.52 -5.41
CA PRO A 185 -12.22 7.87 -5.74
C PRO A 185 -11.43 8.48 -4.58
N LEU A 186 -10.32 9.14 -4.87
CA LEU A 186 -9.45 9.75 -3.87
C LEU A 186 -9.75 11.24 -3.73
N LEU A 187 -10.00 11.68 -2.48
CA LEU A 187 -10.14 13.09 -2.16
C LEU A 187 -8.80 13.82 -2.32
N ASP A 188 -8.83 14.98 -2.97
CA ASP A 188 -7.67 15.85 -3.12
C ASP A 188 -7.48 16.62 -1.80
N VAL A 189 -6.69 16.06 -0.91
CA VAL A 189 -6.41 16.66 0.40
C VAL A 189 -5.55 17.92 0.28
N ASP A 190 -4.81 18.08 -0.81
CA ASP A 190 -3.95 19.24 -1.05
C ASP A 190 -4.78 20.50 -1.33
N GLN A 191 -5.95 20.33 -1.95
CA GLN A 191 -6.87 21.44 -2.21
C GLN A 191 -7.76 21.80 -1.01
N ASN A 192 -7.91 20.89 -0.06
CA ASN A 192 -8.72 21.04 1.16
C ASN A 192 -10.13 21.65 0.94
N ASN A 193 -10.73 21.38 -0.22
CA ASN A 193 -12.02 21.93 -0.64
C ASN A 193 -13.09 20.84 -0.91
N GLY A 194 -12.80 19.59 -0.54
CA GLY A 194 -13.69 18.44 -0.75
C GLY A 194 -13.78 17.96 -2.21
N THR A 195 -12.88 18.39 -3.07
CA THR A 195 -12.78 17.87 -4.44
C THR A 195 -12.01 16.55 -4.49
N TYR A 196 -12.15 15.84 -5.61
CA TYR A 196 -11.41 14.62 -5.88
C TYR A 196 -10.20 14.89 -6.77
N TYR A 197 -9.17 14.07 -6.64
CA TYR A 197 -8.06 14.11 -7.60
C TYR A 197 -8.56 13.90 -9.03
N SER A 198 -7.92 14.57 -9.97
CA SER A 198 -8.27 14.46 -11.39
C SER A 198 -8.17 12.99 -11.86
N PRO A 199 -9.17 12.47 -12.62
CA PRO A 199 -9.06 11.15 -13.26
C PRO A 199 -7.81 10.98 -14.15
N ARG A 200 -7.21 12.06 -14.60
CA ARG A 200 -5.93 12.04 -15.33
C ARG A 200 -4.74 11.66 -14.44
N ARG A 201 -4.87 11.73 -13.11
CA ARG A 201 -3.85 11.29 -12.13
C ARG A 201 -4.16 9.92 -11.54
N VAL A 202 -5.42 9.61 -11.30
CA VAL A 202 -5.83 8.47 -10.48
C VAL A 202 -6.79 7.50 -11.20
N GLY A 203 -7.21 7.81 -12.41
CA GLY A 203 -8.23 7.01 -13.11
C GLY A 203 -9.56 6.99 -12.35
N ALA A 204 -10.12 5.82 -12.16
CA ALA A 204 -11.32 5.59 -11.36
C ALA A 204 -11.07 5.74 -9.85
N GLY A 205 -9.81 5.76 -9.42
CA GLY A 205 -9.41 5.85 -8.02
C GLY A 205 -8.46 4.75 -7.60
N GLN A 206 -8.30 4.58 -6.28
CA GLN A 206 -7.47 3.53 -5.71
C GLN A 206 -8.15 2.17 -5.85
N VAL A 207 -7.44 1.19 -6.39
CA VAL A 207 -7.94 -0.17 -6.54
C VAL A 207 -8.24 -0.79 -5.17
N ASP A 208 -9.37 -1.51 -5.08
CA ASP A 208 -9.78 -2.29 -3.90
C ASP A 208 -9.79 -3.78 -4.25
N ALA A 209 -8.86 -4.52 -3.65
CA ALA A 209 -8.70 -5.94 -3.90
C ALA A 209 -9.92 -6.76 -3.44
N LEU A 210 -10.47 -6.44 -2.27
CA LEU A 210 -11.62 -7.14 -1.73
C LEU A 210 -12.86 -6.85 -2.58
N ALA A 211 -13.16 -5.60 -2.84
CA ALA A 211 -14.32 -5.22 -3.64
C ALA A 211 -14.22 -5.79 -5.08
N ALA A 212 -13.05 -5.72 -5.72
CA ALA A 212 -12.85 -6.27 -7.07
C ALA A 212 -13.02 -7.79 -7.14
N THR A 213 -12.67 -8.51 -6.08
CA THR A 213 -12.77 -9.97 -6.03
C THR A 213 -14.12 -10.48 -5.52
N THR A 214 -14.92 -9.67 -4.86
CA THR A 214 -16.21 -10.09 -4.27
C THR A 214 -17.45 -9.44 -4.88
N SER A 215 -17.30 -8.33 -5.63
CA SER A 215 -18.43 -7.68 -6.29
C SER A 215 -19.11 -8.59 -7.30
N PHE A 216 -20.44 -8.58 -7.34
CA PHE A 216 -21.25 -9.28 -8.33
C PHE A 216 -21.69 -8.36 -9.48
N VAL A 217 -21.23 -7.11 -9.47
CA VAL A 217 -21.65 -6.06 -10.39
C VAL A 217 -20.42 -5.34 -10.93
N TYR A 218 -20.41 -5.08 -12.22
CA TYR A 218 -19.41 -4.25 -12.87
C TYR A 218 -20.04 -3.30 -13.90
N PRO A 219 -19.51 -2.09 -14.07
CA PRO A 219 -20.00 -1.16 -15.09
C PRO A 219 -19.52 -1.59 -16.49
N ALA A 220 -20.41 -1.43 -17.48
CA ALA A 220 -20.08 -1.60 -18.89
C ALA A 220 -20.73 -0.48 -19.72
N VAL A 221 -20.03 -0.02 -20.75
CA VAL A 221 -20.56 1.00 -21.67
C VAL A 221 -21.25 0.30 -22.82
N VAL A 222 -22.56 0.51 -22.94
CA VAL A 222 -23.39 -0.09 -24.00
C VAL A 222 -23.02 0.51 -25.35
N GLY A 223 -22.77 -0.36 -26.33
CA GLY A 223 -22.43 0.05 -27.69
C GLY A 223 -21.03 0.63 -27.88
N ALA A 224 -20.17 0.54 -26.86
CA ALA A 224 -18.80 0.98 -26.99
C ALA A 224 -18.01 0.13 -27.99
N VAL A 225 -17.13 0.78 -28.77
CA VAL A 225 -16.20 0.10 -29.67
C VAL A 225 -15.21 -0.78 -28.90
N ASN A 226 -14.94 -0.42 -27.65
CA ASN A 226 -14.12 -1.19 -26.74
C ASN A 226 -14.84 -1.33 -25.39
N PRO A 227 -15.65 -2.39 -25.20
CA PRO A 227 -16.37 -2.63 -23.95
C PRO A 227 -15.46 -2.97 -22.77
N SER A 228 -14.16 -3.15 -23.01
CA SER A 228 -13.19 -3.53 -21.99
C SER A 228 -12.86 -2.44 -20.98
N ARG A 229 -13.37 -1.23 -21.15
CA ARG A 229 -13.08 -0.12 -20.25
C ARG A 229 -14.35 0.70 -20.02
N PRO A 230 -14.81 0.83 -18.78
CA PRO A 230 -16.01 1.60 -18.47
C PRO A 230 -15.71 3.10 -18.47
N LYS A 231 -15.17 3.60 -19.55
CA LYS A 231 -14.91 5.02 -19.79
C LYS A 231 -15.32 5.40 -21.20
N VAL A 232 -15.88 6.56 -21.30
CA VAL A 232 -16.44 7.10 -22.53
C VAL A 232 -16.12 8.59 -22.62
N ASP A 233 -15.85 9.06 -23.82
CA ASP A 233 -15.80 10.49 -24.10
C ASP A 233 -17.24 11.02 -24.20
N LEU A 234 -17.58 11.92 -23.29
CA LEU A 234 -18.91 12.54 -23.23
C LEU A 234 -19.07 13.73 -24.19
N GLY A 235 -17.99 14.10 -24.91
CA GLY A 235 -17.98 15.26 -25.76
C GLY A 235 -18.27 16.54 -24.99
N ASP A 236 -19.17 17.35 -25.52
CA ASP A 236 -19.62 18.62 -24.91
C ASP A 236 -20.69 18.45 -23.81
N GLY A 237 -21.08 17.20 -23.53
CA GLY A 237 -22.09 16.88 -22.50
C GLY A 237 -23.54 17.21 -22.89
N THR A 238 -23.80 17.60 -24.13
CA THR A 238 -25.16 17.96 -24.59
C THR A 238 -26.05 16.75 -24.88
N GLN A 239 -25.44 15.57 -25.02
CA GLN A 239 -26.15 14.31 -25.28
C GLN A 239 -26.43 13.57 -23.96
N GLY A 240 -27.59 12.94 -23.87
CA GLY A 240 -27.90 12.03 -22.76
C GLY A 240 -27.09 10.74 -22.84
N TRP A 241 -26.80 10.15 -21.68
CA TRP A 241 -26.00 8.93 -21.55
C TRP A 241 -26.79 7.81 -20.92
N THR A 242 -26.58 6.60 -21.41
CA THR A 242 -27.15 5.40 -20.82
C THR A 242 -26.02 4.48 -20.38
N PHE A 243 -26.03 4.09 -19.11
CA PHE A 243 -25.10 3.10 -18.56
C PHE A 243 -25.85 1.81 -18.28
N GLN A 244 -25.21 0.70 -18.54
CA GLN A 244 -25.66 -0.61 -18.10
C GLN A 244 -24.76 -1.09 -16.96
N VAL A 245 -25.39 -1.60 -15.91
CA VAL A 245 -24.73 -2.28 -14.80
C VAL A 245 -25.07 -3.76 -14.94
N SER A 246 -24.07 -4.62 -15.00
CA SER A 246 -24.20 -6.06 -15.23
C SER A 246 -23.54 -6.85 -14.12
#